data_cc7c6b920c1c92185525393b3cef9dfe
#
_entry.id   cc7c6b920c1c92185525393b3cef9dfe
#
_cell.length_a   1.000
_cell.length_b   1.000
_cell.length_c   1.000
_cell.angle_alpha   90.00
_cell.angle_beta   90.00
_cell.angle_gamma   90.00
#
_symmetry.space_group_name_H-M   'P 1'
#
loop_
_entity.id
_entity.type
_entity.pdbx_description
1 polymer ?
#
loop_
_entity_poly.entity_id
_entity_poly.type
_entity_poly.pdbx_seq_one_letter_code
_entity_poly.pdbx_strand_id
1 'polypeptide(L)'
;MGLTASLGAVACGATAGTGAVSPAPIVTETTPVASVTATPSPTPTAPPEFTSKITKVTRDQVKYSWRPGCPVGYDDLRMITMTYWGFDDKPHTGHLVVNASVAEDVASVFKKLYDFRYPIKRMEPVDKYKADDYASIDADNTSAFNCRAATGSTNWSQHAYGLAVDLNPRENPYVEADGSHAHSNADDFVDRPLKKPGVINSGDRVVEAFASIGWGWGGDWTGTKDYQHFSQSGR
;
A
#
# COMPACT_ATOMS: atom_id res chain seq x y z
N MET A 1 -0.26 -56.43 -21.03
CA MET A 1 -0.37 -56.13 -22.46
C MET A 1 0.16 -54.71 -22.63
N GLY A 2 1.32 -54.41 -23.04
CA GLY A 2 2.27 -55.01 -23.96
C GLY A 2 2.29 -54.25 -25.27
N LEU A 3 3.35 -53.58 -25.51
CA LEU A 3 4.16 -53.32 -26.74
C LEU A 3 4.66 -51.87 -26.79
N THR A 4 5.95 -51.57 -26.55
CA THR A 4 7.21 -51.71 -27.34
C THR A 4 7.26 -50.80 -28.60
N ALA A 5 8.11 -49.79 -28.52
CA ALA A 5 9.40 -49.56 -29.15
C ALA A 5 9.39 -49.30 -30.66
N SER A 6 10.12 -48.28 -31.12
CA SER A 6 11.14 -48.39 -32.16
C SER A 6 12.05 -47.18 -32.25
N LEU A 7 13.34 -47.42 -32.16
CA LEU A 7 14.48 -46.59 -32.61
C LEU A 7 14.56 -46.59 -34.14
N GLY A 8 15.05 -45.49 -34.71
CA GLY A 8 15.49 -45.40 -36.07
C GLY A 8 16.71 -44.49 -36.17
N ALA A 9 17.90 -45.09 -36.15
CA ALA A 9 19.16 -44.47 -36.53
C ALA A 9 19.46 -44.72 -38.01
N VAL A 10 19.89 -43.71 -38.74
CA VAL A 10 20.55 -43.90 -40.03
C VAL A 10 21.80 -43.06 -40.07
N ALA A 11 22.92 -43.77 -40.30
CA ALA A 11 24.25 -43.22 -40.49
C ALA A 11 24.62 -43.24 -41.98
N CYS A 12 25.70 -42.53 -42.28
CA CYS A 12 26.63 -42.68 -43.41
C CYS A 12 26.52 -41.71 -44.60
N GLY A 13 27.69 -41.11 -44.85
CA GLY A 13 28.24 -40.87 -46.15
C GLY A 13 29.29 -39.76 -46.18
N ALA A 14 30.55 -40.10 -45.96
CA ALA A 14 31.69 -39.24 -46.21
C ALA A 14 32.12 -39.32 -47.68
N THR A 15 32.44 -38.18 -48.32
CA THR A 15 33.34 -38.15 -49.49
C THR A 15 34.27 -36.94 -49.41
N ALA A 16 35.55 -37.24 -49.41
CA ALA A 16 36.64 -36.27 -49.43
C ALA A 16 36.82 -35.72 -50.85
N GLY A 17 36.94 -34.42 -50.99
CA GLY A 17 37.40 -33.74 -52.18
C GLY A 17 38.52 -32.78 -51.84
N THR A 18 39.75 -33.13 -52.22
CA THR A 18 40.92 -32.30 -52.12
C THR A 18 40.97 -31.27 -53.23
N GLY A 19 40.84 -30.00 -52.92
CA GLY A 19 41.07 -28.89 -53.86
C GLY A 19 41.95 -27.86 -53.17
N ALA A 20 43.21 -27.80 -53.57
CA ALA A 20 44.17 -26.78 -53.11
C ALA A 20 43.83 -25.43 -53.75
N VAL A 21 43.59 -24.41 -52.95
CA VAL A 21 43.41 -23.02 -53.40
C VAL A 21 44.45 -22.16 -52.68
N SER A 22 45.25 -21.46 -53.51
CA SER A 22 46.30 -20.52 -53.11
C SER A 22 45.72 -19.33 -52.32
N PRO A 23 46.38 -18.83 -51.26
CA PRO A 23 45.84 -17.70 -50.50
C PRO A 23 46.06 -16.36 -51.23
N ALA A 24 45.00 -15.59 -51.38
CA ALA A 24 45.06 -14.20 -51.80
C ALA A 24 45.48 -13.30 -50.59
N PRO A 25 46.10 -12.14 -50.80
CA PRO A 25 46.58 -11.28 -49.72
C PRO A 25 45.44 -10.63 -48.96
N ILE A 26 45.48 -10.73 -47.64
CA ILE A 26 44.56 -10.06 -46.71
C ILE A 26 44.92 -8.60 -46.65
N VAL A 27 44.09 -7.74 -47.20
CA VAL A 27 44.14 -6.29 -46.96
C VAL A 27 43.42 -6.02 -45.64
N THR A 28 44.18 -5.66 -44.62
CA THR A 28 43.63 -5.26 -43.31
C THR A 28 43.12 -3.80 -43.39
N GLU A 29 41.88 -3.63 -43.62
CA GLU A 29 41.21 -2.32 -43.54
C GLU A 29 40.94 -1.99 -42.06
N THR A 30 41.74 -1.14 -41.47
CA THR A 30 41.55 -0.61 -40.11
C THR A 30 40.49 0.49 -40.16
N THR A 31 39.27 0.14 -39.91
CA THR A 31 38.20 1.12 -39.65
C THR A 31 38.45 1.76 -38.28
N PRO A 32 38.41 3.11 -38.17
CA PRO A 32 38.54 3.77 -36.89
C PRO A 32 37.27 3.49 -36.03
N VAL A 33 37.45 2.83 -34.88
CA VAL A 33 36.40 2.67 -33.88
C VAL A 33 36.10 4.06 -33.32
N ALA A 34 34.92 4.59 -33.65
CA ALA A 34 34.40 5.83 -33.04
C ALA A 34 34.23 5.59 -31.54
N SER A 35 34.99 6.35 -30.75
CA SER A 35 34.86 6.37 -29.27
C SER A 35 33.48 6.94 -28.92
N VAL A 36 32.51 6.09 -28.59
CA VAL A 36 31.23 6.50 -28.04
C VAL A 36 31.47 7.03 -26.63
N THR A 37 31.47 8.34 -26.49
CA THR A 37 31.47 9.01 -25.17
C THR A 37 30.18 8.62 -24.48
N ALA A 38 30.27 7.77 -23.46
CA ALA A 38 29.12 7.40 -22.62
C ALA A 38 28.57 8.67 -21.94
N THR A 39 27.34 9.03 -22.29
CA THR A 39 26.60 10.07 -21.57
C THR A 39 26.47 9.63 -20.11
N PRO A 40 26.86 10.46 -19.12
CA PRO A 40 26.74 10.09 -17.72
C PRO A 40 25.28 9.77 -17.40
N SER A 41 25.05 8.55 -16.89
CA SER A 41 23.74 8.16 -16.37
C SER A 41 23.35 9.11 -15.24
N PRO A 42 22.12 9.64 -15.20
CA PRO A 42 21.72 10.54 -14.13
C PRO A 42 21.91 9.84 -12.77
N THR A 43 22.62 10.49 -11.88
CA THR A 43 22.77 10.04 -10.50
C THR A 43 21.39 9.91 -9.88
N PRO A 44 21.02 8.78 -9.24
CA PRO A 44 19.73 8.64 -8.59
C PRO A 44 19.57 9.77 -7.56
N THR A 45 18.61 10.65 -7.78
CA THR A 45 18.24 11.66 -6.80
C THR A 45 17.70 10.95 -5.57
N ALA A 46 18.18 11.27 -4.38
CA ALA A 46 17.65 10.72 -3.13
C ALA A 46 16.13 10.99 -3.07
N PRO A 47 15.34 10.04 -2.56
CA PRO A 47 13.90 10.25 -2.41
C PRO A 47 13.65 11.48 -1.53
N PRO A 48 12.56 12.24 -1.79
CA PRO A 48 12.22 13.38 -0.96
C PRO A 48 12.02 12.94 0.50
N GLU A 49 12.33 13.84 1.43
CA GLU A 49 12.16 13.59 2.86
C GLU A 49 10.66 13.55 3.22
N PHE A 50 10.34 12.82 4.30
CA PHE A 50 9.01 12.86 4.90
C PHE A 50 8.71 14.27 5.42
N THR A 51 7.52 14.75 5.12
CA THR A 51 7.01 16.01 5.67
C THR A 51 5.66 15.78 6.33
N SER A 52 5.40 16.46 7.44
CA SER A 52 4.09 16.50 8.07
C SER A 52 3.79 17.90 8.59
N LYS A 53 2.52 18.29 8.52
CA LYS A 53 2.01 19.54 9.07
C LYS A 53 0.66 19.28 9.74
N ILE A 54 0.56 19.63 11.02
CA ILE A 54 -0.67 19.52 11.81
C ILE A 54 -1.31 20.89 11.92
N THR A 55 -2.60 20.96 11.59
CA THR A 55 -3.39 22.21 11.65
C THR A 55 -4.75 21.95 12.29
N LYS A 56 -5.37 22.98 12.84
CA LYS A 56 -6.79 22.93 13.22
C LYS A 56 -7.63 22.69 11.98
N VAL A 57 -8.69 21.89 12.12
CA VAL A 57 -9.69 21.75 11.06
C VAL A 57 -10.64 22.94 11.06
N THR A 58 -11.16 23.30 9.88
CA THR A 58 -12.29 24.19 9.75
C THR A 58 -13.59 23.41 9.69
N ARG A 59 -14.70 24.03 10.01
CA ARG A 59 -16.01 23.40 9.93
C ARG A 59 -16.37 22.92 8.53
N ASP A 60 -15.90 23.63 7.50
CA ASP A 60 -16.11 23.24 6.10
C ASP A 60 -15.33 21.99 5.70
N GLN A 61 -14.15 21.76 6.28
CA GLN A 61 -13.33 20.58 6.02
C GLN A 61 -13.93 19.27 6.58
N VAL A 62 -14.82 19.37 7.57
CA VAL A 62 -15.47 18.24 8.24
C VAL A 62 -17.00 18.34 8.19
N LYS A 63 -17.56 19.04 7.22
CA LYS A 63 -18.98 19.37 7.13
C LYS A 63 -19.89 18.17 6.95
N TYR A 64 -19.38 17.07 6.42
CA TYR A 64 -20.10 15.82 6.25
C TYR A 64 -19.77 14.82 7.36
N SER A 65 -18.50 14.72 7.74
CA SER A 65 -18.04 13.76 8.75
C SER A 65 -18.32 14.18 10.18
N TRP A 66 -18.50 15.48 10.46
CA TRP A 66 -18.82 15.99 11.78
C TRP A 66 -20.22 16.62 11.84
N ARG A 67 -20.94 16.38 12.94
CA ARG A 67 -22.25 17.00 13.24
C ARG A 67 -22.41 17.22 14.74
N PRO A 68 -23.34 18.09 15.19
CA PRO A 68 -23.73 18.15 16.59
C PRO A 68 -24.15 16.78 17.12
N GLY A 69 -23.67 16.41 18.29
CA GLY A 69 -23.90 15.09 18.91
C GLY A 69 -22.77 14.08 18.64
N CYS A 70 -21.76 14.41 17.82
CA CYS A 70 -20.51 13.63 17.77
C CYS A 70 -19.81 13.62 19.13
N PRO A 71 -19.12 12.52 19.49
CA PRO A 71 -18.49 12.39 20.81
C PRO A 71 -17.26 13.29 20.99
N VAL A 72 -16.76 13.90 19.90
CA VAL A 72 -15.65 14.86 19.91
C VAL A 72 -16.08 16.18 19.25
N GLY A 73 -15.66 17.31 19.82
CA GLY A 73 -15.83 18.62 19.21
C GLY A 73 -14.93 18.80 17.97
N TYR A 74 -15.41 19.52 16.95
CA TYR A 74 -14.55 19.74 15.78
C TYR A 74 -13.29 20.57 16.12
N ASP A 75 -13.35 21.40 17.17
CA ASP A 75 -12.19 22.17 17.68
C ASP A 75 -11.09 21.27 18.26
N ASP A 76 -11.44 20.03 18.67
CA ASP A 76 -10.54 19.01 19.17
C ASP A 76 -9.99 18.09 18.07
N LEU A 77 -10.34 18.36 16.81
CA LEU A 77 -9.81 17.66 15.64
C LEU A 77 -8.62 18.40 15.03
N ARG A 78 -7.73 17.64 14.39
CA ARG A 78 -6.59 18.15 13.61
C ARG A 78 -6.55 17.51 12.23
N MET A 79 -6.20 18.34 11.25
CA MET A 79 -5.80 17.87 9.94
C MET A 79 -4.29 17.64 9.95
N ILE A 80 -3.87 16.41 9.64
CA ILE A 80 -2.47 16.10 9.36
C ILE A 80 -2.31 16.06 7.86
N THR A 81 -1.51 16.97 7.30
CA THR A 81 -1.06 16.92 5.90
C THR A 81 0.33 16.31 5.89
N MET A 82 0.55 15.20 5.18
CA MET A 82 1.83 14.50 5.21
C MET A 82 2.13 13.76 3.90
N THR A 83 3.41 13.49 3.67
CA THR A 83 3.85 12.68 2.53
C THR A 83 3.68 11.19 2.80
N TYR A 84 3.37 10.41 1.75
CA TYR A 84 3.29 8.96 1.79
C TYR A 84 3.81 8.36 0.47
N TRP A 85 4.21 7.09 0.46
CA TRP A 85 4.55 6.36 -0.76
C TRP A 85 3.29 5.78 -1.40
N GLY A 86 3.11 6.02 -2.71
CA GLY A 86 2.07 5.37 -3.49
C GLY A 86 2.46 3.98 -3.98
N PHE A 87 1.49 3.22 -4.49
CA PHE A 87 1.73 1.95 -5.18
C PHE A 87 2.51 2.12 -6.51
N ASP A 88 2.66 3.34 -6.97
CA ASP A 88 3.49 3.73 -8.14
C ASP A 88 4.95 3.99 -7.78
N ASP A 89 5.34 3.66 -6.54
CA ASP A 89 6.68 3.90 -5.96
C ASP A 89 7.09 5.39 -6.04
N LYS A 90 6.12 6.29 -5.86
CA LYS A 90 6.33 7.73 -5.81
C LYS A 90 5.78 8.32 -4.53
N PRO A 91 6.38 9.43 -4.04
CA PRO A 91 5.83 10.17 -2.92
C PRO A 91 4.62 10.99 -3.36
N HIS A 92 3.60 10.98 -2.52
CA HIS A 92 2.36 11.75 -2.64
C HIS A 92 2.12 12.54 -1.37
N THR A 93 1.18 13.48 -1.41
CA THR A 93 0.70 14.20 -0.23
C THR A 93 -0.74 13.78 0.07
N GLY A 94 -1.02 13.46 1.33
CA GLY A 94 -2.36 13.10 1.80
C GLY A 94 -2.75 13.82 3.06
N HIS A 95 -3.99 13.58 3.48
CA HIS A 95 -4.62 14.28 4.59
C HIS A 95 -5.39 13.29 5.47
N LEU A 96 -5.14 13.33 6.79
CA LEU A 96 -5.95 12.63 7.79
C LEU A 96 -6.54 13.63 8.77
N VAL A 97 -7.78 13.38 9.18
CA VAL A 97 -8.39 14.10 10.31
C VAL A 97 -8.39 13.17 11.51
N VAL A 98 -7.77 13.59 12.60
CA VAL A 98 -7.66 12.82 13.84
C VAL A 98 -7.93 13.70 15.06
N ASN A 99 -8.10 13.09 16.24
CA ASN A 99 -8.15 13.81 17.49
C ASN A 99 -6.84 14.56 17.76
N ALA A 100 -6.94 15.75 18.33
CA ALA A 100 -5.77 16.58 18.68
C ALA A 100 -4.78 15.87 19.61
N SER A 101 -5.30 15.02 20.50
CA SER A 101 -4.50 14.30 21.51
C SER A 101 -3.54 13.26 20.90
N VAL A 102 -3.79 12.79 19.66
CA VAL A 102 -3.01 11.73 19.02
C VAL A 102 -2.35 12.18 17.70
N ALA A 103 -2.50 13.45 17.32
CA ALA A 103 -2.08 13.91 15.99
C ALA A 103 -0.56 13.78 15.76
N GLU A 104 0.27 14.09 16.74
CA GLU A 104 1.73 13.95 16.66
C GLU A 104 2.14 12.46 16.61
N ASP A 105 1.51 11.62 17.43
CA ASP A 105 1.77 10.19 17.48
C ASP A 105 1.43 9.53 16.13
N VAL A 106 0.26 9.85 15.56
CA VAL A 106 -0.15 9.35 14.23
C VAL A 106 0.83 9.83 13.16
N ALA A 107 1.24 11.11 13.17
CA ALA A 107 2.25 11.59 12.22
C ALA A 107 3.58 10.84 12.35
N SER A 108 3.99 10.46 13.58
CA SER A 108 5.19 9.66 13.82
C SER A 108 5.08 8.23 13.26
N VAL A 109 3.91 7.62 13.32
CA VAL A 109 3.62 6.33 12.70
C VAL A 109 3.78 6.44 11.18
N PHE A 110 3.12 7.42 10.55
CA PHE A 110 3.21 7.59 9.10
C PHE A 110 4.63 7.93 8.62
N LYS A 111 5.44 8.60 9.45
CA LYS A 111 6.88 8.73 9.18
C LYS A 111 7.56 7.36 9.08
N LYS A 112 7.29 6.44 10.02
CA LYS A 112 7.84 5.08 9.95
C LYS A 112 7.36 4.34 8.69
N LEU A 113 6.06 4.44 8.34
CA LEU A 113 5.51 3.86 7.10
C LEU A 113 6.24 4.41 5.87
N TYR A 114 6.51 5.72 5.85
CA TYR A 114 7.27 6.37 4.79
C TYR A 114 8.71 5.86 4.71
N ASP A 115 9.41 5.76 5.84
CA ASP A 115 10.81 5.35 5.92
C ASP A 115 11.03 3.93 5.36
N PHE A 116 10.06 3.02 5.53
CA PHE A 116 10.13 1.69 4.95
C PHE A 116 9.29 1.50 3.68
N ARG A 117 8.84 2.61 3.07
CA ARG A 117 8.12 2.66 1.80
C ARG A 117 6.86 1.80 1.76
N TYR A 118 6.07 1.81 2.83
CA TYR A 118 4.77 1.15 2.80
C TYR A 118 3.84 1.87 1.80
N PRO A 119 3.32 1.16 0.77
CA PRO A 119 2.51 1.82 -0.23
C PRO A 119 1.11 2.11 0.28
N ILE A 120 0.62 3.31 0.06
CA ILE A 120 -0.74 3.74 0.36
C ILE A 120 -1.41 4.15 -0.95
N LYS A 121 -2.65 3.69 -1.18
CA LYS A 121 -3.37 3.98 -2.43
C LYS A 121 -3.83 5.42 -2.50
N ARG A 122 -4.48 5.87 -1.43
CA ARG A 122 -4.88 7.28 -1.25
C ARG A 122 -5.07 7.58 0.24
N MET A 123 -5.04 8.84 0.58
CA MET A 123 -5.17 9.28 1.96
C MET A 123 -5.88 10.63 1.98
N GLU A 124 -7.20 10.59 2.15
CA GLU A 124 -8.09 11.75 2.08
C GLU A 124 -9.12 11.72 3.22
N PRO A 125 -9.55 12.89 3.73
CA PRO A 125 -10.68 12.95 4.65
C PRO A 125 -11.93 12.32 4.04
N VAL A 126 -12.73 11.61 4.84
CA VAL A 126 -13.97 10.97 4.38
C VAL A 126 -15.01 11.99 3.85
N ASP A 127 -14.83 13.26 4.13
CA ASP A 127 -15.60 14.37 3.56
C ASP A 127 -15.56 14.42 2.03
N LYS A 128 -14.48 13.92 1.39
CA LYS A 128 -14.40 13.71 -0.06
C LYS A 128 -15.49 12.78 -0.59
N TYR A 129 -15.93 11.86 0.25
CA TYR A 129 -16.97 10.88 0.00
C TYR A 129 -18.28 11.25 0.68
N LYS A 130 -18.45 12.51 1.15
CA LYS A 130 -19.62 13.00 1.90
C LYS A 130 -19.89 12.19 3.18
N ALA A 131 -18.83 11.71 3.83
CA ALA A 131 -18.84 10.81 4.99
C ALA A 131 -19.48 9.43 4.73
N ASP A 132 -19.67 9.06 3.45
CA ASP A 132 -20.06 7.71 3.05
C ASP A 132 -18.87 6.77 3.23
N ASP A 133 -18.96 5.93 4.26
CA ASP A 133 -17.94 4.98 4.66
C ASP A 133 -17.71 3.92 3.57
N TYR A 134 -18.79 3.40 2.99
CA TYR A 134 -18.74 2.40 1.93
C TYR A 134 -18.00 2.94 0.70
N ALA A 135 -18.33 4.14 0.25
CA ALA A 135 -17.70 4.77 -0.90
C ALA A 135 -16.22 5.09 -0.63
N SER A 136 -15.87 5.46 0.61
CA SER A 136 -14.47 5.69 1.02
C SER A 136 -13.64 4.41 0.98
N ILE A 137 -14.17 3.32 1.54
CA ILE A 137 -13.54 1.99 1.53
C ILE A 137 -13.40 1.47 0.08
N ASP A 138 -14.45 1.57 -0.72
CA ASP A 138 -14.46 1.10 -2.11
C ASP A 138 -13.45 1.86 -2.99
N ALA A 139 -13.16 3.11 -2.64
CA ALA A 139 -12.11 3.91 -3.28
C ALA A 139 -10.70 3.58 -2.79
N ASP A 140 -10.55 2.61 -1.89
CA ASP A 140 -9.28 2.24 -1.25
C ASP A 140 -8.63 3.45 -0.55
N ASN A 141 -9.41 4.15 0.26
CA ASN A 141 -9.02 5.37 0.92
C ASN A 141 -8.58 5.12 2.37
N THR A 142 -7.31 5.31 2.66
CA THR A 142 -6.80 5.41 4.04
C THR A 142 -7.46 6.61 4.71
N SER A 143 -8.17 6.39 5.82
CA SER A 143 -8.97 7.42 6.48
C SER A 143 -8.91 7.30 8.01
N ALA A 144 -9.41 8.31 8.71
CA ALA A 144 -9.42 8.32 10.17
C ALA A 144 -10.77 8.78 10.74
N PHE A 145 -10.97 10.06 10.94
CA PHE A 145 -12.21 10.58 11.56
C PHE A 145 -13.44 10.40 10.67
N ASN A 146 -14.47 9.77 11.25
CA ASN A 146 -15.82 9.71 10.68
C ASN A 146 -16.82 9.54 11.84
N CYS A 147 -17.72 10.52 12.04
CA CYS A 147 -18.72 10.49 13.12
C CYS A 147 -19.87 9.54 12.82
N ARG A 148 -19.61 8.25 12.99
CA ARG A 148 -20.57 7.16 12.78
C ARG A 148 -20.57 6.16 13.92
N ALA A 149 -21.62 5.37 14.00
CA ALA A 149 -21.63 4.19 14.87
C ALA A 149 -20.65 3.14 14.35
N ALA A 150 -20.19 2.26 15.23
CA ALA A 150 -19.46 1.07 14.83
C ALA A 150 -20.38 0.12 14.04
N THR A 151 -19.80 -0.65 13.11
CA THR A 151 -20.54 -1.61 12.27
C THR A 151 -21.32 -2.59 13.14
N GLY A 152 -22.61 -2.73 12.85
CA GLY A 152 -23.51 -3.62 13.60
C GLY A 152 -23.84 -3.17 15.03
N SER A 153 -23.55 -1.92 15.42
CA SER A 153 -23.70 -1.41 16.79
C SER A 153 -24.40 -0.04 16.82
N THR A 154 -24.96 0.31 17.97
CA THR A 154 -25.43 1.67 18.28
C THR A 154 -24.37 2.51 18.99
N ASN A 155 -23.26 1.91 19.40
CA ASN A 155 -22.15 2.61 20.03
C ASN A 155 -21.32 3.37 18.98
N TRP A 156 -20.69 4.47 19.40
CA TRP A 156 -19.77 5.19 18.54
C TRP A 156 -18.55 4.34 18.18
N SER A 157 -18.17 4.39 16.89
CA SER A 157 -16.89 3.87 16.43
C SER A 157 -15.72 4.68 17.01
N GLN A 158 -14.54 4.08 17.12
CA GLN A 158 -13.31 4.81 17.46
C GLN A 158 -12.98 5.91 16.43
N HIS A 159 -13.43 5.73 15.18
CA HIS A 159 -13.38 6.79 14.16
C HIS A 159 -14.18 8.03 14.54
N ALA A 160 -15.31 7.87 15.26
CA ALA A 160 -16.12 9.01 15.70
C ALA A 160 -15.42 9.88 16.77
N TYR A 161 -14.42 9.33 17.46
CA TYR A 161 -13.56 10.06 18.40
C TYR A 161 -12.29 10.60 17.72
N GLY A 162 -12.00 10.24 16.46
CA GLY A 162 -10.74 10.52 15.78
C GLY A 162 -9.56 9.73 16.37
N LEU A 163 -9.82 8.57 16.95
CA LEU A 163 -8.87 7.69 17.66
C LEU A 163 -8.65 6.36 16.92
N ALA A 164 -8.94 6.32 15.62
CA ALA A 164 -8.70 5.18 14.75
C ALA A 164 -8.23 5.63 13.37
N VAL A 165 -7.52 4.73 12.69
CA VAL A 165 -7.08 4.84 11.29
C VAL A 165 -7.38 3.53 10.58
N ASP A 166 -8.01 3.61 9.41
CA ASP A 166 -8.13 2.52 8.46
C ASP A 166 -7.11 2.70 7.34
N LEU A 167 -6.28 1.69 7.10
CA LEU A 167 -5.14 1.74 6.20
C LEU A 167 -5.33 0.78 5.02
N ASN A 168 -5.37 1.31 3.77
CA ASN A 168 -5.58 0.55 2.53
C ASN A 168 -6.73 -0.47 2.67
N PRO A 169 -7.98 -0.03 2.75
CA PRO A 169 -9.12 -0.90 3.09
C PRO A 169 -9.35 -2.03 2.07
N ARG A 170 -8.95 -1.85 0.82
CA ARG A 170 -9.03 -2.90 -0.19
C ARG A 170 -8.04 -4.02 0.08
N GLU A 171 -6.75 -3.69 0.34
CA GLU A 171 -5.71 -4.66 0.67
C GLU A 171 -5.91 -5.25 2.07
N ASN A 172 -6.68 -4.58 2.92
CA ASN A 172 -6.89 -4.95 4.32
C ASN A 172 -8.37 -4.90 4.69
N PRO A 173 -9.21 -5.77 4.11
CA PRO A 173 -10.65 -5.73 4.30
C PRO A 173 -11.09 -6.05 5.72
N TYR A 174 -12.29 -5.53 6.07
CA TYR A 174 -13.08 -6.06 7.16
C TYR A 174 -13.68 -7.40 6.74
N VAL A 175 -13.46 -8.45 7.53
CA VAL A 175 -13.91 -9.82 7.25
C VAL A 175 -14.70 -10.34 8.45
N GLU A 176 -15.95 -10.70 8.23
CA GLU A 176 -16.82 -11.29 9.26
C GLU A 176 -16.29 -12.67 9.71
N ALA A 177 -16.77 -13.14 10.86
CA ALA A 177 -16.36 -14.43 11.43
C ALA A 177 -16.66 -15.64 10.53
N ASP A 178 -17.63 -15.51 9.61
CA ASP A 178 -17.97 -16.53 8.60
C ASP A 178 -17.15 -16.42 7.30
N GLY A 179 -16.23 -15.44 7.23
CA GLY A 179 -15.40 -15.16 6.06
C GLY A 179 -16.02 -14.22 5.03
N SER A 180 -17.25 -13.77 5.25
CA SER A 180 -17.89 -12.80 4.34
C SER A 180 -17.31 -11.40 4.50
N HIS A 181 -17.40 -10.59 3.44
CA HIS A 181 -16.96 -9.20 3.41
C HIS A 181 -17.82 -8.41 2.42
N ALA A 182 -17.88 -7.08 2.58
CA ALA A 182 -18.84 -6.24 1.86
C ALA A 182 -18.35 -5.75 0.48
N HIS A 183 -17.03 -5.69 0.26
CA HIS A 183 -16.42 -5.03 -0.89
C HIS A 183 -15.81 -6.04 -1.86
N SER A 184 -16.45 -6.31 -3.01
CA SER A 184 -15.99 -7.29 -4.00
C SER A 184 -14.61 -6.97 -4.63
N ASN A 185 -14.17 -5.71 -4.57
CA ASN A 185 -12.81 -5.33 -5.00
C ASN A 185 -11.71 -5.81 -4.03
N ALA A 186 -12.09 -6.38 -2.88
CA ALA A 186 -11.18 -6.93 -1.87
C ALA A 186 -11.14 -8.47 -1.85
N ASP A 187 -11.84 -9.16 -2.74
CA ASP A 187 -11.93 -10.65 -2.79
C ASP A 187 -10.55 -11.34 -2.73
N ASP A 188 -9.56 -10.76 -3.43
CA ASP A 188 -8.17 -11.30 -3.49
C ASP A 188 -7.34 -11.03 -2.23
N PHE A 189 -7.92 -10.39 -1.20
CA PHE A 189 -7.22 -9.88 -0.02
C PHE A 189 -7.80 -10.37 1.31
N VAL A 190 -8.71 -11.34 1.27
CA VAL A 190 -9.41 -11.87 2.47
C VAL A 190 -8.51 -12.79 3.29
N ASP A 191 -7.77 -13.66 2.60
CA ASP A 191 -6.97 -14.70 3.26
C ASP A 191 -5.66 -14.14 3.86
N ARG A 192 -5.28 -14.66 5.03
CA ARG A 192 -4.03 -14.34 5.73
C ARG A 192 -3.29 -15.61 6.15
N PRO A 193 -1.95 -15.62 6.12
CA PRO A 193 -1.06 -14.53 5.70
C PRO A 193 -1.01 -14.37 4.18
N LEU A 194 -0.92 -13.13 3.69
CA LEU A 194 -0.84 -12.82 2.26
C LEU A 194 0.32 -11.84 2.00
N LYS A 195 1.24 -12.21 1.10
CA LYS A 195 2.40 -11.38 0.74
C LYS A 195 2.14 -10.62 -0.55
N LYS A 196 1.45 -9.49 -0.44
CA LYS A 196 1.24 -8.53 -1.54
C LYS A 196 1.56 -7.11 -1.03
N PRO A 197 1.94 -6.16 -1.91
CA PRO A 197 2.12 -4.76 -1.51
C PRO A 197 0.85 -4.21 -0.82
N GLY A 198 1.03 -3.43 0.24
CA GLY A 198 -0.08 -2.80 0.99
C GLY A 198 -0.85 -3.72 1.93
N VAL A 199 -0.60 -5.03 1.90
CA VAL A 199 -1.23 -6.00 2.82
C VAL A 199 -0.53 -6.00 4.18
N ILE A 200 -1.32 -6.07 5.24
CA ILE A 200 -0.87 -6.12 6.63
C ILE A 200 -1.08 -7.54 7.18
N ASN A 201 -0.05 -8.09 7.81
CA ASN A 201 -0.12 -9.38 8.51
C ASN A 201 0.30 -9.20 9.98
N SER A 202 -0.02 -10.17 10.81
CA SER A 202 0.42 -10.18 12.22
C SER A 202 1.94 -10.12 12.31
N GLY A 203 2.46 -9.24 13.19
CA GLY A 203 3.89 -9.03 13.39
C GLY A 203 4.59 -8.23 12.30
N ASP A 204 3.85 -7.64 11.34
CA ASP A 204 4.43 -6.75 10.33
C ASP A 204 4.89 -5.43 10.94
N ARG A 205 5.86 -4.77 10.27
CA ARG A 205 6.38 -3.44 10.65
C ARG A 205 5.28 -2.38 10.74
N VAL A 206 4.16 -2.53 10.02
CA VAL A 206 3.00 -1.66 10.13
C VAL A 206 2.34 -1.82 11.49
N VAL A 207 2.08 -3.08 11.92
CA VAL A 207 1.52 -3.38 13.26
C VAL A 207 2.45 -2.86 14.35
N GLU A 208 3.77 -3.10 14.23
CA GLU A 208 4.77 -2.59 15.17
C GLU A 208 4.79 -1.04 15.24
N ALA A 209 4.60 -0.37 14.09
CA ALA A 209 4.57 1.10 14.04
C ALA A 209 3.39 1.66 14.85
N PHE A 210 2.19 1.10 14.70
CA PHE A 210 1.02 1.50 15.49
C PHE A 210 1.13 1.07 16.95
N ALA A 211 1.64 -0.14 17.23
CA ALA A 211 1.90 -0.60 18.60
C ALA A 211 2.87 0.32 19.35
N SER A 212 3.82 0.97 18.66
CA SER A 212 4.76 1.91 19.30
C SER A 212 4.13 3.17 19.90
N ILE A 213 2.87 3.47 19.52
CA ILE A 213 2.05 4.53 20.11
C ILE A 213 0.92 3.97 20.98
N GLY A 214 0.96 2.66 21.28
CA GLY A 214 -0.04 1.99 22.13
C GLY A 214 -1.34 1.63 21.44
N TRP A 215 -1.41 1.66 20.10
CA TRP A 215 -2.61 1.29 19.35
C TRP A 215 -2.63 -0.21 19.01
N GLY A 216 -3.83 -0.81 19.11
CA GLY A 216 -4.06 -2.19 18.71
C GLY A 216 -4.57 -2.31 17.28
N TRP A 217 -4.41 -3.50 16.72
CA TRP A 217 -4.79 -3.86 15.34
C TRP A 217 -6.03 -4.76 15.31
N GLY A 218 -6.99 -4.46 14.42
CA GLY A 218 -8.21 -5.24 14.24
C GLY A 218 -7.98 -6.65 13.66
N GLY A 219 -6.83 -6.89 13.04
CA GLY A 219 -6.45 -8.24 12.60
C GLY A 219 -6.17 -9.21 13.74
N ASP A 220 -5.94 -8.70 14.97
CA ASP A 220 -5.75 -9.55 16.16
C ASP A 220 -7.07 -9.90 16.86
N TRP A 221 -8.21 -9.35 16.42
CA TRP A 221 -9.50 -9.66 17.05
C TRP A 221 -9.88 -11.15 16.90
N THR A 222 -10.66 -11.66 17.83
CA THR A 222 -11.19 -13.03 17.77
C THR A 222 -12.52 -13.03 16.99
N GLY A 223 -12.68 -13.95 16.05
CA GLY A 223 -13.83 -14.05 15.15
C GLY A 223 -13.68 -13.09 13.97
N THR A 224 -14.44 -12.01 13.93
CA THR A 224 -14.34 -10.94 12.93
C THR A 224 -12.93 -10.35 12.90
N LYS A 225 -12.42 -10.07 11.72
CA LYS A 225 -11.14 -9.43 11.47
C LYS A 225 -11.35 -8.08 10.80
N ASP A 226 -10.68 -7.06 11.28
CA ASP A 226 -10.65 -5.75 10.62
C ASP A 226 -9.19 -5.40 10.30
N TYR A 227 -8.74 -5.90 9.14
CA TYR A 227 -7.32 -5.83 8.79
C TYR A 227 -6.83 -4.41 8.50
N GLN A 228 -7.73 -3.48 8.12
CA GLN A 228 -7.40 -2.08 7.92
C GLN A 228 -7.25 -1.30 9.23
N HIS A 229 -7.97 -1.73 10.29
CA HIS A 229 -8.27 -0.94 11.48
C HIS A 229 -7.15 -0.93 12.52
N PHE A 230 -6.71 0.26 12.87
CA PHE A 230 -5.85 0.53 14.04
C PHE A 230 -6.53 1.54 14.93
N SER A 231 -6.57 1.30 16.23
CA SER A 231 -7.20 2.23 17.17
C SER A 231 -6.52 2.26 18.54
N GLN A 232 -6.70 3.38 19.23
CA GLN A 232 -6.17 3.57 20.59
C GLN A 232 -6.73 2.55 21.58
N SER A 233 -7.98 2.14 21.43
CA SER A 233 -8.61 1.14 22.28
C SER A 233 -8.27 -0.31 21.89
N GLY A 234 -7.73 -0.53 20.69
CA GLY A 234 -7.57 -1.85 20.08
C GLY A 234 -8.88 -2.46 19.55
N ARG A 235 -9.98 -1.64 19.49
CA ARG A 235 -11.32 -2.07 19.06
C ARG A 235 -11.95 -1.02 18.13
#